data_e06e1fad320effc5a86cf2f959f37af0
#
_entry.id   e06e1fad320effc5a86cf2f959f37af0
#
_cell.length_a   1.000
_cell.length_b   1.000
_cell.length_c   1.000
_cell.angle_alpha   90.00
_cell.angle_beta   90.00
_cell.angle_gamma   90.00
#
_symmetry.space_group_name_H-M   'P 1'
#
loop_
_entity.id
_entity.type
_entity.pdbx_description
1 polymer ?
#
loop_
_entity_poly.entity_id
_entity_poly.type
_entity_poly.pdbx_seq_one_letter_code
_entity_poly.pdbx_strand_id
1 'polypeptide(L)'
;MGIEEDVISLIHQYGLVDQILISSFNPESIRICKELDERIKTGLLYDEPIENVIEFAKVLKADAIHPNLRWVSEDLIKEAHANGILVNVYTVNSPSYMRKLIQAGVDGIFTDYPALLDEILK
;
A
#
# COMPACT_ATOMS: atom_id res chain seq x y z
N MET A 1 -13.57 19.08 -6.56
CA MET A 1 -14.23 17.83 -6.72
C MET A 1 -13.40 16.97 -7.61
N GLY A 2 -13.10 15.85 -7.19
CA GLY A 2 -12.19 15.02 -7.89
C GLY A 2 -12.75 13.67 -8.19
N ILE A 3 -11.91 12.84 -8.78
CA ILE A 3 -12.23 11.46 -9.08
C ILE A 3 -12.50 10.67 -7.79
N GLU A 4 -11.97 11.12 -6.65
CA GLU A 4 -12.13 10.43 -5.37
C GLU A 4 -13.60 10.20 -5.02
N GLU A 5 -14.42 11.22 -5.19
CA GLU A 5 -15.85 11.10 -4.88
C GLU A 5 -16.52 10.07 -5.79
N ASP A 6 -16.17 10.06 -7.07
CA ASP A 6 -16.74 9.12 -8.02
C ASP A 6 -16.34 7.69 -7.69
N VAL A 7 -15.07 7.46 -7.35
CA VAL A 7 -14.57 6.13 -6.97
C VAL A 7 -15.27 5.64 -5.70
N ILE A 8 -15.36 6.49 -4.68
CA ILE A 8 -16.03 6.13 -3.42
C ILE A 8 -17.50 5.79 -3.66
N SER A 9 -18.18 6.57 -4.49
CA SER A 9 -19.57 6.27 -4.87
C SER A 9 -19.72 4.91 -5.51
N LEU A 10 -18.83 4.56 -6.42
CA LEU A 10 -18.84 3.25 -7.07
C LEU A 10 -18.61 2.13 -6.06
N ILE A 11 -17.67 2.33 -5.15
CA ILE A 11 -17.39 1.33 -4.10
C ILE A 11 -18.63 1.09 -3.25
N HIS A 12 -19.32 2.16 -2.85
CA HIS A 12 -20.56 2.04 -2.08
C HIS A 12 -21.66 1.36 -2.89
N GLN A 13 -21.81 1.75 -4.15
CA GLN A 13 -22.83 1.20 -5.03
C GLN A 13 -22.73 -0.32 -5.16
N TYR A 14 -21.51 -0.86 -5.22
CA TYR A 14 -21.29 -2.28 -5.39
C TYR A 14 -20.99 -3.03 -4.08
N GLY A 15 -21.07 -2.33 -2.93
CA GLY A 15 -20.87 -2.95 -1.62
C GLY A 15 -19.47 -3.50 -1.39
N LEU A 16 -18.45 -2.83 -1.91
CA LEU A 16 -17.08 -3.33 -1.92
C LEU A 16 -16.16 -2.68 -0.87
N VAL A 17 -16.72 -1.98 0.11
CA VAL A 17 -15.94 -1.25 1.12
C VAL A 17 -14.85 -2.12 1.76
N ASP A 18 -15.17 -3.36 2.09
CA ASP A 18 -14.25 -4.25 2.78
C ASP A 18 -13.29 -4.98 1.85
N GLN A 19 -13.44 -4.81 0.54
CA GLN A 19 -12.69 -5.58 -0.45
C GLN A 19 -11.73 -4.74 -1.28
N ILE A 20 -11.78 -3.40 -1.13
CA ILE A 20 -10.98 -2.50 -1.97
C ILE A 20 -10.01 -1.69 -1.12
N LEU A 21 -8.79 -1.59 -1.63
CA LEU A 21 -7.79 -0.67 -1.12
C LEU A 21 -7.46 0.33 -2.24
N ILE A 22 -7.53 1.61 -1.93
CA ILE A 22 -7.18 2.66 -2.88
C ILE A 22 -5.71 3.02 -2.71
N SER A 23 -4.95 2.91 -3.79
CA SER A 23 -3.53 3.24 -3.81
C SER A 23 -3.32 4.48 -4.67
N SER A 24 -2.55 5.44 -4.20
CA SER A 24 -2.32 6.67 -4.95
C SER A 24 -0.95 7.27 -4.64
N PHE A 25 -0.31 7.83 -5.67
CA PHE A 25 0.89 8.65 -5.53
C PHE A 25 0.56 10.04 -4.96
N ASN A 26 -0.69 10.42 -4.97
CA ASN A 26 -1.12 11.74 -4.52
C ASN A 26 -1.58 11.69 -3.06
N PRO A 27 -0.79 12.24 -2.12
CA PRO A 27 -1.18 12.23 -0.71
C PRO A 27 -2.53 12.90 -0.45
N GLU A 28 -2.84 13.94 -1.22
CA GLU A 28 -4.12 14.64 -1.08
C GLU A 28 -5.29 13.73 -1.40
N SER A 29 -5.16 12.88 -2.43
CA SER A 29 -6.21 11.90 -2.75
C SER A 29 -6.42 10.91 -1.61
N ILE A 30 -5.34 10.47 -0.96
CA ILE A 30 -5.44 9.57 0.20
C ILE A 30 -6.24 10.26 1.32
N ARG A 31 -5.91 11.51 1.61
CA ARG A 31 -6.60 12.27 2.65
C ARG A 31 -8.08 12.43 2.32
N ILE A 32 -8.39 12.80 1.09
CA ILE A 32 -9.78 13.00 0.65
C ILE A 32 -10.58 11.71 0.76
N CYS A 33 -10.03 10.58 0.32
CA CYS A 33 -10.71 9.29 0.43
C CYS A 33 -11.04 8.95 1.88
N LYS A 34 -10.12 9.21 2.81
CA LYS A 34 -10.37 8.96 4.23
C LYS A 34 -11.44 9.89 4.80
N GLU A 35 -11.49 11.13 4.35
CA GLU A 35 -12.54 12.04 4.77
C GLU A 35 -13.91 11.60 4.25
N LEU A 36 -13.96 11.06 3.04
CA LEU A 36 -15.22 10.60 2.45
C LEU A 36 -15.74 9.32 3.10
N ASP A 37 -14.86 8.38 3.41
CA ASP A 37 -15.22 7.16 4.13
C ASP A 37 -13.97 6.51 4.72
N GLU A 38 -13.76 6.66 6.02
CA GLU A 38 -12.57 6.14 6.69
C GLU A 38 -12.51 4.61 6.75
N ARG A 39 -13.60 3.91 6.43
CA ARG A 39 -13.61 2.45 6.38
C ARG A 39 -12.87 1.90 5.17
N ILE A 40 -12.71 2.73 4.12
CA ILE A 40 -12.03 2.31 2.91
C ILE A 40 -10.52 2.36 3.16
N LYS A 41 -9.84 1.24 2.88
CA LYS A 41 -8.40 1.15 3.07
C LYS A 41 -7.66 1.97 2.02
N THR A 42 -6.59 2.63 2.44
CA THR A 42 -5.76 3.42 1.53
C THR A 42 -4.29 3.05 1.68
N GLY A 43 -3.55 3.19 0.58
CA GLY A 43 -2.11 2.99 0.55
C GLY A 43 -1.41 4.16 -0.09
N LEU A 44 -0.39 4.67 0.57
CA LEU A 44 0.44 5.75 0.03
C LEU A 44 1.50 5.16 -0.88
N LEU A 45 1.34 5.40 -2.18
CA LEU A 45 2.24 4.92 -3.22
C LEU A 45 3.34 5.96 -3.45
N TYR A 46 4.60 5.55 -3.44
CA TYR A 46 5.68 6.50 -3.70
C TYR A 46 6.84 5.84 -4.43
N ASP A 47 7.40 6.60 -5.39
CA ASP A 47 8.48 6.16 -6.25
C ASP A 47 9.83 6.76 -5.85
N GLU A 48 9.80 7.90 -5.17
CA GLU A 48 10.98 8.57 -4.62
C GLU A 48 10.95 8.47 -3.11
N PRO A 49 12.11 8.43 -2.44
CA PRO A 49 12.11 8.31 -0.98
C PRO A 49 11.42 9.50 -0.32
N ILE A 50 10.61 9.21 0.69
CA ILE A 50 9.93 10.22 1.49
C ILE A 50 10.55 10.19 2.89
N GLU A 51 11.07 11.34 3.31
CA GLU A 51 11.62 11.45 4.66
C GLU A 51 10.50 11.31 5.69
N ASN A 52 10.73 10.51 6.72
CA ASN A 52 9.73 10.25 7.77
C ASN A 52 8.40 9.74 7.20
N VAL A 53 8.48 8.82 6.24
CA VAL A 53 7.30 8.33 5.53
C VAL A 53 6.25 7.73 6.48
N ILE A 54 6.65 7.08 7.56
CA ILE A 54 5.71 6.48 8.52
C ILE A 54 4.88 7.57 9.21
N GLU A 55 5.52 8.65 9.66
CA GLU A 55 4.80 9.78 10.26
C GLU A 55 3.87 10.44 9.23
N PHE A 56 4.32 10.58 7.99
CA PHE A 56 3.50 11.13 6.92
C PHE A 56 2.26 10.28 6.67
N ALA A 57 2.44 8.97 6.59
CA ALA A 57 1.33 8.04 6.41
C ALA A 57 0.32 8.13 7.57
N LYS A 58 0.82 8.30 8.78
CA LYS A 58 -0.06 8.46 9.95
C LYS A 58 -0.88 9.74 9.86
N VAL A 59 -0.28 10.84 9.43
CA VAL A 59 -1.00 12.11 9.24
C VAL A 59 -2.12 11.94 8.21
N LEU A 60 -1.86 11.19 7.15
CA LEU A 60 -2.85 10.92 6.10
C LEU A 60 -3.87 9.87 6.50
N LYS A 61 -3.67 9.21 7.64
CA LYS A 61 -4.46 8.05 8.09
C LYS A 61 -4.45 6.91 7.08
N ALA A 62 -3.33 6.78 6.36
CA ALA A 62 -3.15 5.69 5.41
C ALA A 62 -3.02 4.36 6.14
N ASP A 63 -3.61 3.32 5.60
CA ASP A 63 -3.54 1.97 6.18
C ASP A 63 -2.26 1.25 5.80
N ALA A 64 -1.65 1.66 4.69
CA ALA A 64 -0.46 1.02 4.16
C ALA A 64 0.46 2.04 3.48
N ILE A 65 1.72 1.67 3.36
CA ILE A 65 2.65 2.34 2.45
C ILE A 65 2.95 1.37 1.30
N HIS A 66 3.06 1.92 0.10
CA HIS A 66 3.35 1.15 -1.12
C HIS A 66 4.64 1.68 -1.74
N PRO A 67 5.81 1.34 -1.17
CA PRO A 67 7.09 1.84 -1.68
C PRO A 67 7.54 1.13 -2.94
N ASN A 68 8.30 1.84 -3.77
CA ASN A 68 9.10 1.21 -4.81
C ASN A 68 10.10 0.28 -4.12
N LEU A 69 10.39 -0.85 -4.76
CA LEU A 69 11.33 -1.86 -4.24
C LEU A 69 12.66 -1.26 -3.75
N ARG A 70 13.15 -0.22 -4.41
CA ARG A 70 14.43 0.42 -4.07
C ARG A 70 14.48 1.04 -2.67
N TRP A 71 13.32 1.36 -2.11
CA TRP A 71 13.25 2.11 -0.85
C TRP A 71 12.83 1.26 0.34
N VAL A 72 12.82 -0.07 0.17
CA VAL A 72 12.38 -0.99 1.22
C VAL A 72 13.57 -1.53 1.99
N SER A 73 13.44 -1.57 3.31
CA SER A 73 14.40 -2.20 4.21
C SER A 73 13.64 -2.93 5.30
N GLU A 74 14.34 -3.84 6.00
CA GLU A 74 13.75 -4.50 7.16
C GLU A 74 13.36 -3.49 8.23
N ASP A 75 14.18 -2.45 8.43
CA ASP A 75 13.90 -1.41 9.42
C ASP A 75 12.62 -0.66 9.08
N LEU A 76 12.41 -0.34 7.80
CA LEU A 76 11.18 0.32 7.38
C LEU A 76 9.96 -0.55 7.66
N ILE A 77 10.04 -1.84 7.36
CA ILE A 77 8.94 -2.77 7.59
C ILE A 77 8.62 -2.86 9.08
N LYS A 78 9.63 -2.98 9.91
CA LYS A 78 9.45 -3.05 11.37
C LYS A 78 8.83 -1.77 11.93
N GLU A 79 9.31 -0.62 11.47
CA GLU A 79 8.77 0.67 11.91
C GLU A 79 7.31 0.82 11.49
N ALA A 80 6.99 0.45 10.25
CA ALA A 80 5.62 0.50 9.76
C ALA A 80 4.71 -0.39 10.62
N HIS A 81 5.10 -1.63 10.84
CA HIS A 81 4.31 -2.57 11.63
C HIS A 81 4.15 -2.11 13.07
N ALA A 82 5.18 -1.51 13.66
CA ALA A 82 5.10 -0.97 15.00
C ALA A 82 4.06 0.16 15.10
N ASN A 83 3.73 0.79 13.99
CA ASN A 83 2.74 1.86 13.91
C ASN A 83 1.41 1.41 13.29
N GLY A 84 1.22 0.10 13.10
CA GLY A 84 -0.01 -0.44 12.55
C GLY A 84 -0.19 -0.19 11.06
N ILE A 85 0.89 0.05 10.33
CA ILE A 85 0.87 0.34 8.90
C ILE A 85 1.39 -0.87 8.13
N LEU A 86 0.65 -1.30 7.11
CA LEU A 86 1.06 -2.40 6.25
C LEU A 86 2.07 -1.93 5.20
N VAL A 87 2.86 -2.86 4.67
CA VAL A 87 3.85 -2.55 3.64
C VAL A 87 3.62 -3.46 2.43
N ASN A 88 3.26 -2.85 1.31
CA ASN A 88 3.06 -3.56 0.05
C ASN A 88 4.04 -2.99 -0.98
N VAL A 89 4.90 -3.81 -1.51
CA VAL A 89 6.06 -3.38 -2.33
C VAL A 89 5.79 -3.56 -3.81
N TYR A 90 6.16 -2.60 -4.63
CA TYR A 90 6.06 -2.69 -6.09
C TYR A 90 7.39 -2.34 -6.75
N THR A 91 7.64 -2.74 -7.92
CA THR A 91 7.11 -3.91 -8.62
C THR A 91 8.19 -4.96 -8.53
N VAL A 92 7.82 -6.14 -8.08
CA VAL A 92 8.79 -7.18 -7.77
C VAL A 92 8.59 -8.34 -8.72
N ASN A 93 9.54 -8.54 -9.64
CA ASN A 93 9.45 -9.57 -10.67
C ASN A 93 10.52 -10.65 -10.52
N SER A 94 11.48 -10.46 -9.61
CA SER A 94 12.57 -11.39 -9.38
C SER A 94 12.24 -12.37 -8.26
N PRO A 95 12.38 -13.69 -8.48
CA PRO A 95 12.14 -14.67 -7.41
C PRO A 95 12.99 -14.43 -6.16
N SER A 96 14.25 -14.01 -6.35
CA SER A 96 15.14 -13.79 -5.20
C SER A 96 14.67 -12.60 -4.35
N TYR A 97 14.18 -11.52 -4.98
CA TYR A 97 13.61 -10.39 -4.24
C TYR A 97 12.30 -10.75 -3.58
N MET A 98 11.46 -11.55 -4.26
CA MET A 98 10.22 -12.03 -3.65
C MET A 98 10.49 -12.77 -2.34
N ARG A 99 11.46 -13.69 -2.35
CA ARG A 99 11.83 -14.46 -1.15
C ARG A 99 12.37 -13.57 -0.04
N LYS A 100 13.24 -12.62 -0.40
CA LYS A 100 13.81 -11.69 0.59
C LYS A 100 12.72 -10.85 1.27
N LEU A 101 11.78 -10.34 0.49
CA LEU A 101 10.70 -9.51 1.01
C LEU A 101 9.75 -10.31 1.88
N ILE A 102 9.42 -11.52 1.48
CA ILE A 102 8.58 -12.41 2.28
C ILE A 102 9.26 -12.69 3.63
N GLN A 103 10.55 -12.99 3.62
CA GLN A 103 11.30 -13.21 4.85
C GLN A 103 11.39 -11.96 5.72
N ALA A 104 11.42 -10.79 5.10
CA ALA A 104 11.46 -9.52 5.82
C ALA A 104 10.11 -9.13 6.41
N GLY A 105 9.04 -9.82 6.04
CA GLY A 105 7.72 -9.63 6.62
C GLY A 105 6.82 -8.64 5.91
N VAL A 106 7.02 -8.40 4.60
CA VAL A 106 6.09 -7.54 3.85
C VAL A 106 4.68 -8.13 3.86
N ASP A 107 3.70 -7.26 3.76
CA ASP A 107 2.29 -7.66 3.78
C ASP A 107 1.78 -8.00 2.39
N GLY A 108 2.35 -7.40 1.36
CA GLY A 108 1.96 -7.67 -0.02
C GLY A 108 3.05 -7.32 -1.01
N ILE A 109 2.93 -7.90 -2.19
CA ILE A 109 3.85 -7.68 -3.30
C ILE A 109 3.03 -7.45 -4.56
N PHE A 110 3.36 -6.37 -5.28
CA PHE A 110 2.82 -6.14 -6.62
C PHE A 110 3.80 -6.72 -7.63
N THR A 111 3.35 -7.62 -8.46
CA THR A 111 4.19 -8.28 -9.45
C THR A 111 3.45 -8.41 -10.78
N ASP A 112 4.22 -8.43 -11.87
CA ASP A 112 3.68 -8.74 -13.20
C ASP A 112 3.52 -10.25 -13.42
N TYR A 113 4.03 -11.06 -12.47
CA TYR A 113 4.06 -12.53 -12.58
C TYR A 113 3.41 -13.18 -11.35
N PRO A 114 2.09 -13.05 -11.20
CA PRO A 114 1.40 -13.58 -10.00
C PRO A 114 1.52 -15.09 -9.85
N ALA A 115 1.59 -15.83 -10.96
CA ALA A 115 1.75 -17.29 -10.91
C ALA A 115 3.09 -17.69 -10.28
N LEU A 116 4.16 -16.93 -10.58
CA LEU A 116 5.47 -17.17 -10.00
C LEU A 116 5.46 -16.92 -8.48
N LEU A 117 4.83 -15.83 -8.07
CA LEU A 117 4.69 -15.52 -6.65
C LEU A 117 3.90 -16.59 -5.91
N ASP A 118 2.82 -17.08 -6.53
CA ASP A 118 1.99 -18.13 -5.95
C ASP A 118 2.81 -19.41 -5.70
N GLU A 119 3.68 -19.78 -6.64
CA GLU A 119 4.57 -20.94 -6.48
C GLU A 119 5.54 -20.75 -5.32
N ILE A 120 6.11 -19.56 -5.17
CA ILE A 120 7.06 -19.26 -4.10
C ILE A 120 6.37 -19.34 -2.73
N LEU A 121 5.11 -18.93 -2.66
CA LEU A 121 4.34 -18.95 -1.40
C LEU A 121 3.86 -20.33 -0.99
N LYS A 122 3.90 -21.30 -1.87
CA LYS A 122 3.51 -22.68 -1.55
C LYS A 122 4.59 -23.42 -0.73
#